data_036be37acb9548d29cbde9327513b4eb
#
_entry.id   036be37acb9548d29cbde9327513b4eb
#
_cell.length_a   1.000
_cell.length_b   1.000
_cell.length_c   1.000
_cell.angle_alpha   90.00
_cell.angle_beta   90.00
_cell.angle_gamma   90.00
#
_symmetry.space_group_name_H-M   'P 1'
#
loop_
_entity.id
_entity.type
_entity.pdbx_description
1 polymer ?
#
loop_
_entity_poly.entity_id
_entity_poly.type
_entity_poly.pdbx_seq_one_letter_code
_entity_poly.pdbx_strand_id
1 'polypeptide(L)'
;TLSAVTGYQFLKDRMFIDQDFTAKDIYTLEQKQRIHTLSEEIVMKSKGSSRWQWATGVFGFYQWLKTDAPVIFREDGMGMLGQMLGSVIPSKIEVPLPMPGMGINILPSLRPGNSNLLINGNFDTPLLNGALFHQSTFRDLFGLTGLSFTAGLRLDYEKMKMTYDSGTAMDYTVGIKGEMVRGGQVIKEIPMMPETALTVQSRYHGSIDKDYLQLLPKFA
;
A
#
# COMPACT_ATOMS: atom_id res chain seq x y z
N THR A 1 -25.48 -2.79 37.76
CA THR A 1 -24.85 -1.54 37.31
C THR A 1 -24.83 -1.52 35.80
N LEU A 2 -25.21 -0.39 35.20
CA LEU A 2 -25.11 -0.14 33.78
C LEU A 2 -24.05 0.97 33.57
N SER A 3 -23.17 0.78 32.65
CA SER A 3 -22.17 1.79 32.21
C SER A 3 -22.18 1.89 30.69
N ALA A 4 -22.04 3.10 30.19
CA ALA A 4 -21.83 3.39 28.78
C ALA A 4 -20.61 4.32 28.64
N VAL A 5 -19.76 4.06 27.69
CA VAL A 5 -18.54 4.84 27.41
C VAL A 5 -18.46 5.09 25.93
N THR A 6 -18.55 6.37 25.56
CA THR A 6 -18.36 6.84 24.20
C THR A 6 -16.96 7.44 24.07
N GLY A 7 -16.22 7.03 23.07
CA GLY A 7 -14.89 7.56 22.76
C GLY A 7 -14.83 8.14 21.35
N TYR A 8 -14.19 9.30 21.21
CA TYR A 8 -13.85 9.86 19.91
C TYR A 8 -12.38 10.25 19.91
N GLN A 9 -11.69 9.84 18.84
CA GLN A 9 -10.29 10.19 18.62
C GLN A 9 -10.10 10.76 17.23
N PHE A 10 -9.30 11.81 17.14
CA PHE A 10 -8.82 12.36 15.89
C PHE A 10 -7.29 12.35 15.90
N LEU A 11 -6.69 11.82 14.83
CA LEU A 11 -5.26 11.85 14.62
C LEU A 11 -4.99 12.39 13.21
N LYS A 12 -4.03 13.31 13.11
CA LYS A 12 -3.45 13.75 11.86
C LYS A 12 -1.96 13.54 11.95
N ASP A 13 -1.43 12.72 11.06
CA ASP A 13 -0.01 12.39 10.99
C ASP A 13 0.58 12.75 9.64
N ARG A 14 1.87 13.09 9.65
CA ARG A 14 2.68 13.32 8.46
C ARG A 14 4.06 12.76 8.70
N MET A 15 4.44 11.81 7.87
CA MET A 15 5.75 11.16 7.91
C MET A 15 6.44 11.37 6.57
N PHE A 16 7.70 11.76 6.61
CA PHE A 16 8.57 11.86 5.44
C PHE A 16 9.73 10.90 5.64
N ILE A 17 9.94 10.01 4.70
CA ILE A 17 10.94 8.96 4.82
C ILE A 17 11.77 8.92 3.55
N ASP A 18 13.08 8.96 3.74
CA ASP A 18 14.05 8.48 2.79
C ASP A 18 14.24 6.98 3.06
N GLN A 19 13.69 6.15 2.18
CA GLN A 19 13.50 4.72 2.46
C GLN A 19 14.46 3.84 1.65
N ASP A 20 15.34 4.42 0.85
CA ASP A 20 16.29 3.66 0.05
C ASP A 20 17.51 3.17 0.84
N PHE A 21 17.73 3.69 2.05
CA PHE A 21 18.80 3.31 2.98
C PHE A 21 20.21 3.42 2.37
N THR A 22 20.40 4.28 1.37
CA THR A 22 21.67 4.50 0.69
C THR A 22 22.08 5.96 0.77
N ALA A 23 23.27 6.29 0.30
CA ALA A 23 23.73 7.67 0.14
C ALA A 23 23.28 8.30 -1.19
N LYS A 24 22.49 7.57 -1.99
CA LYS A 24 21.95 8.01 -3.29
C LYS A 24 20.55 8.56 -3.09
N ASP A 25 20.17 9.53 -3.87
CA ASP A 25 18.81 10.09 -3.89
C ASP A 25 17.93 9.28 -4.87
N ILE A 26 17.50 8.07 -4.43
CA ILE A 26 16.74 7.14 -5.27
C ILE A 26 15.26 7.46 -5.21
N TYR A 27 14.64 7.45 -4.03
CA TYR A 27 13.24 7.81 -3.86
C TYR A 27 12.91 8.26 -2.45
N THR A 28 11.88 9.07 -2.33
CA THR A 28 11.32 9.53 -1.06
C THR A 28 9.85 9.18 -0.97
N LEU A 29 9.39 8.81 0.22
CA LEU A 29 7.99 8.58 0.55
C LEU A 29 7.50 9.67 1.52
N GLU A 30 6.41 10.33 1.17
CA GLU A 30 5.67 11.16 2.09
C GLU A 30 4.34 10.48 2.41
N GLN A 31 4.06 10.22 3.68
CA GLN A 31 2.79 9.65 4.12
C GLN A 31 2.04 10.66 4.97
N LYS A 32 0.83 10.98 4.59
CA LYS A 32 -0.11 11.83 5.34
C LYS A 32 -1.32 10.99 5.69
N GLN A 33 -1.65 10.95 6.97
CA GLN A 33 -2.81 10.22 7.46
C GLN A 33 -3.78 11.12 8.21
N ARG A 34 -5.06 10.85 8.04
CA ARG A 34 -6.16 11.43 8.83
C ARG A 34 -7.02 10.29 9.31
N ILE A 35 -7.10 10.15 10.63
CA ILE A 35 -7.80 9.08 11.30
C ILE A 35 -8.85 9.69 12.21
N HIS A 36 -10.10 9.27 12.04
CA HIS A 36 -11.21 9.54 12.95
C HIS A 36 -11.69 8.21 13.47
N THR A 37 -11.81 8.09 14.76
CA THR A 37 -12.27 6.88 15.42
C THR A 37 -13.40 7.22 16.37
N LEU A 38 -14.52 6.53 16.23
CA LEU A 38 -15.66 6.56 17.16
C LEU A 38 -15.81 5.18 17.77
N SER A 39 -15.91 5.10 19.08
CA SER A 39 -16.17 3.85 19.80
C SER A 39 -17.28 4.04 20.82
N GLU A 40 -18.05 3.00 21.03
CA GLU A 40 -19.11 2.93 22.05
C GLU A 40 -19.04 1.57 22.76
N GLU A 41 -19.04 1.58 24.08
CA GLU A 41 -19.13 0.39 24.90
C GLU A 41 -20.27 0.53 25.91
N ILE A 42 -21.20 -0.41 25.89
CA ILE A 42 -22.28 -0.48 26.87
C ILE A 42 -22.15 -1.79 27.62
N VAL A 43 -22.00 -1.71 28.95
CA VAL A 43 -21.79 -2.87 29.80
C VAL A 43 -22.79 -2.88 30.98
N MET A 44 -23.44 -3.98 31.12
CA MET A 44 -24.29 -4.28 32.29
C MET A 44 -23.59 -5.32 33.17
N LYS A 45 -23.52 -5.05 34.48
CA LYS A 45 -22.86 -5.91 35.47
C LYS A 45 -23.80 -6.22 36.62
N SER A 46 -23.68 -7.43 37.17
CA SER A 46 -24.35 -7.83 38.41
C SER A 46 -23.84 -7.01 39.59
N LYS A 47 -24.56 -7.07 40.74
CA LYS A 47 -24.08 -6.52 42.01
C LYS A 47 -22.93 -7.39 42.56
N GLY A 48 -21.89 -6.73 43.11
CA GLY A 48 -20.63 -7.37 43.50
C GLY A 48 -20.68 -8.29 44.72
N SER A 49 -21.81 -8.36 45.46
CA SER A 49 -22.01 -9.16 46.67
C SER A 49 -22.53 -10.57 46.42
N SER A 50 -22.88 -10.93 45.18
CA SER A 50 -23.40 -12.25 44.80
C SER A 50 -22.29 -13.26 44.58
N ARG A 51 -22.52 -14.54 44.93
CA ARG A 51 -21.63 -15.64 44.53
C ARG A 51 -21.55 -15.81 43.01
N TRP A 52 -22.63 -15.46 42.31
CA TRP A 52 -22.64 -15.39 40.85
C TRP A 52 -22.54 -13.93 40.41
N GLN A 53 -21.47 -13.60 39.76
CA GLN A 53 -21.20 -12.29 39.18
C GLN A 53 -21.14 -12.43 37.65
N TRP A 54 -21.71 -11.48 36.94
CA TRP A 54 -21.70 -11.49 35.50
C TRP A 54 -21.53 -10.08 34.93
N ALA A 55 -20.98 -10.04 33.72
CA ALA A 55 -20.92 -8.86 32.90
C ALA A 55 -21.35 -9.23 31.48
N THR A 56 -22.24 -8.42 30.91
CA THR A 56 -22.70 -8.53 29.54
C THR A 56 -22.56 -7.17 28.89
N GLY A 57 -22.07 -7.11 27.65
CA GLY A 57 -21.93 -5.84 26.98
C GLY A 57 -21.89 -5.97 25.48
N VAL A 58 -22.04 -4.81 24.87
CA VAL A 58 -21.85 -4.59 23.44
C VAL A 58 -20.76 -3.57 23.24
N PHE A 59 -19.99 -3.73 22.18
CA PHE A 59 -18.96 -2.82 21.77
C PHE A 59 -19.14 -2.51 20.30
N GLY A 60 -18.99 -1.25 19.92
CA GLY A 60 -18.98 -0.79 18.56
C GLY A 60 -17.81 0.15 18.33
N PHE A 61 -17.17 0.02 17.17
CA PHE A 61 -16.03 0.83 16.78
C PHE A 61 -16.12 1.13 15.29
N TYR A 62 -15.95 2.39 14.94
CA TYR A 62 -15.84 2.78 13.54
C TYR A 62 -14.68 3.73 13.35
N GLN A 63 -13.81 3.41 12.38
CA GLN A 63 -12.65 4.20 12.02
C GLN A 63 -12.71 4.64 10.56
N TRP A 64 -12.44 5.92 10.31
CA TRP A 64 -12.20 6.48 8.99
C TRP A 64 -10.71 6.78 8.87
N LEU A 65 -10.02 6.03 8.07
CA LEU A 65 -8.61 6.24 7.78
C LEU A 65 -8.46 6.67 6.32
N LYS A 66 -7.91 7.86 6.11
CA LYS A 66 -7.47 8.34 4.80
C LYS A 66 -5.97 8.48 4.81
N THR A 67 -5.33 7.88 3.82
CA THR A 67 -3.88 7.92 3.63
C THR A 67 -3.57 8.48 2.25
N ASP A 68 -2.72 9.50 2.20
CA ASP A 68 -2.09 10.04 1.01
C ASP A 68 -0.60 9.74 1.12
N ALA A 69 -0.09 8.90 0.22
CA ALA A 69 1.26 8.35 0.29
C ALA A 69 1.96 8.41 -1.09
N PRO A 70 2.27 9.62 -1.59
CA PRO A 70 3.03 9.76 -2.81
C PRO A 70 4.47 9.25 -2.64
N VAL A 71 4.95 8.54 -3.66
CA VAL A 71 6.34 8.14 -3.82
C VAL A 71 6.95 8.99 -4.93
N ILE A 72 8.09 9.61 -4.66
CA ILE A 72 8.81 10.42 -5.63
C ILE A 72 10.15 9.77 -5.91
N PHE A 73 10.32 9.22 -7.12
CA PHE A 73 11.62 8.82 -7.62
C PHE A 73 12.41 10.06 -7.98
N ARG A 74 13.64 10.12 -7.48
CA ARG A 74 14.58 11.20 -7.62
C ARG A 74 15.58 10.93 -8.75
N GLU A 75 16.58 11.79 -8.91
CA GLU A 75 17.53 11.76 -10.02
C GLU A 75 18.28 10.42 -10.12
N ASP A 76 18.82 9.91 -9.02
CA ASP A 76 19.51 8.61 -9.01
C ASP A 76 18.57 7.44 -9.34
N GLY A 77 17.34 7.48 -8.82
CA GLY A 77 16.29 6.49 -9.12
C GLY A 77 15.88 6.51 -10.59
N MET A 78 15.74 7.70 -11.17
CA MET A 78 15.45 7.84 -12.59
C MET A 78 16.62 7.38 -13.45
N GLY A 79 17.87 7.62 -13.02
CA GLY A 79 19.09 7.09 -13.66
C GLY A 79 19.12 5.56 -13.68
N MET A 80 18.78 4.91 -12.56
CA MET A 80 18.66 3.44 -12.45
C MET A 80 17.56 2.91 -13.38
N LEU A 81 16.41 3.57 -13.41
CA LEU A 81 15.32 3.19 -14.31
C LEU A 81 15.71 3.32 -15.77
N GLY A 82 16.45 4.38 -16.12
CA GLY A 82 17.00 4.56 -17.47
C GLY A 82 17.96 3.44 -17.88
N GLN A 83 18.82 2.99 -16.97
CA GLN A 83 19.71 1.84 -17.20
C GLN A 83 18.93 0.54 -17.41
N MET A 84 17.91 0.28 -16.60
CA MET A 84 17.04 -0.89 -16.75
C MET A 84 16.33 -0.88 -18.12
N LEU A 85 15.74 0.23 -18.51
CA LEU A 85 15.07 0.37 -19.80
C LEU A 85 16.07 0.17 -20.97
N GLY A 86 17.25 0.74 -20.86
CA GLY A 86 18.32 0.57 -21.85
C GLY A 86 18.82 -0.88 -21.97
N SER A 87 18.72 -1.68 -20.91
CA SER A 87 19.11 -3.10 -20.94
C SER A 87 18.07 -4.01 -21.61
N VAL A 88 16.82 -3.60 -21.66
CA VAL A 88 15.72 -4.36 -22.30
C VAL A 88 15.73 -4.21 -23.83
N ILE A 89 16.27 -3.09 -24.32
CA ILE A 89 16.32 -2.80 -25.75
C ILE A 89 17.71 -3.17 -26.28
N PRO A 90 17.81 -3.90 -27.41
CA PRO A 90 19.10 -4.14 -28.05
C PRO A 90 19.78 -2.82 -28.37
N SER A 91 21.01 -2.65 -27.91
CA SER A 91 21.79 -1.44 -28.22
C SER A 91 22.08 -1.26 -29.74
N LYS A 92 22.05 -2.38 -30.46
CA LYS A 92 22.28 -2.43 -31.89
C LYS A 92 21.60 -3.65 -32.51
N ILE A 93 20.96 -3.46 -33.65
CA ILE A 93 20.40 -4.54 -34.49
C ILE A 93 21.14 -4.46 -35.83
N GLU A 94 21.86 -5.51 -36.21
CA GLU A 94 22.61 -5.58 -37.44
C GLU A 94 21.78 -6.20 -38.58
N VAL A 95 21.61 -5.51 -39.67
CA VAL A 95 20.90 -5.99 -40.86
C VAL A 95 21.89 -6.08 -42.00
N PRO A 96 22.27 -7.29 -42.47
CA PRO A 96 23.16 -7.46 -43.57
C PRO A 96 22.51 -7.03 -44.90
N LEU A 97 23.27 -6.39 -45.75
CA LEU A 97 22.84 -6.04 -47.10
C LEU A 97 23.38 -7.08 -48.11
N PRO A 98 22.73 -7.24 -49.28
CA PRO A 98 23.16 -8.23 -50.29
C PRO A 98 24.48 -7.85 -51.00
N MET A 99 25.24 -6.90 -50.49
CA MET A 99 26.59 -6.50 -50.95
C MET A 99 27.65 -6.94 -49.96
N PRO A 100 28.76 -7.56 -50.40
CA PRO A 100 29.79 -8.05 -49.48
C PRO A 100 30.35 -6.96 -48.56
N GLY A 101 30.31 -7.26 -47.24
CA GLY A 101 30.83 -6.37 -46.21
C GLY A 101 29.98 -5.12 -45.92
N MET A 102 28.77 -5.02 -46.48
CA MET A 102 27.83 -3.93 -46.19
C MET A 102 26.68 -4.36 -45.33
N GLY A 103 26.24 -3.48 -44.43
CA GLY A 103 25.11 -3.68 -43.53
C GLY A 103 24.50 -2.37 -43.06
N ILE A 104 23.39 -2.47 -42.36
CA ILE A 104 22.76 -1.38 -41.66
C ILE A 104 22.69 -1.76 -40.15
N ASN A 105 23.25 -0.90 -39.31
CA ASN A 105 23.04 -0.93 -37.89
C ASN A 105 21.80 -0.09 -37.52
N ILE A 106 20.83 -0.68 -36.86
CA ILE A 106 19.69 0.00 -36.30
C ILE A 106 19.98 0.19 -34.81
N LEU A 107 19.95 1.45 -34.37
CA LEU A 107 20.27 1.87 -33.01
C LEU A 107 18.99 2.44 -32.34
N PRO A 108 18.14 1.61 -31.72
CA PRO A 108 17.01 2.11 -30.99
C PRO A 108 17.45 2.76 -29.67
N SER A 109 16.77 3.81 -29.29
CA SER A 109 16.99 4.51 -28.01
C SER A 109 15.67 4.67 -27.27
N LEU A 110 15.69 4.39 -25.97
CA LEU A 110 14.58 4.65 -25.06
C LEU A 110 15.17 5.18 -23.75
N ARG A 111 14.72 6.36 -23.36
CA ARG A 111 15.19 7.00 -22.13
C ARG A 111 14.03 7.64 -21.38
N PRO A 112 14.06 7.67 -20.04
CA PRO A 112 13.15 8.51 -19.26
C PRO A 112 13.30 9.98 -19.69
N GLY A 113 12.18 10.68 -19.84
CA GLY A 113 12.14 12.11 -20.15
C GLY A 113 12.05 12.98 -18.89
N ASN A 114 11.58 12.42 -17.76
CA ASN A 114 11.46 13.14 -16.49
C ASN A 114 12.75 13.05 -15.67
N SER A 115 13.08 14.13 -14.94
CA SER A 115 14.13 14.11 -13.91
C SER A 115 13.64 13.49 -12.59
N ASN A 116 12.34 13.54 -12.31
CA ASN A 116 11.68 12.93 -11.18
C ASN A 116 10.39 12.26 -11.62
N LEU A 117 9.99 11.17 -10.96
CA LEU A 117 8.73 10.50 -11.24
C LEU A 117 7.87 10.46 -9.97
N LEU A 118 6.70 11.08 -10.04
CA LEU A 118 5.69 11.04 -8.97
C LEU A 118 4.73 9.88 -9.21
N ILE A 119 4.63 9.00 -8.23
CA ILE A 119 3.60 7.97 -8.14
C ILE A 119 2.65 8.39 -7.02
N ASN A 120 1.43 8.77 -7.35
CA ASN A 120 0.40 9.10 -6.38
C ASN A 120 -0.15 7.82 -5.74
N GLY A 121 -0.43 7.86 -4.44
CA GLY A 121 -1.07 6.77 -3.72
C GLY A 121 -2.10 7.33 -2.73
N ASN A 122 -3.38 7.16 -3.03
CA ASN A 122 -4.49 7.56 -2.17
C ASN A 122 -5.24 6.33 -1.71
N PHE A 123 -5.44 6.21 -0.39
CA PHE A 123 -6.12 5.08 0.22
C PHE A 123 -7.20 5.59 1.18
N ASP A 124 -8.40 5.02 1.06
CA ASP A 124 -9.50 5.24 2.00
C ASP A 124 -9.86 3.89 2.61
N THR A 125 -9.64 3.76 3.92
CA THR A 125 -9.75 2.47 4.62
C THR A 125 -10.69 2.58 5.83
N PRO A 126 -12.03 2.62 5.61
CA PRO A 126 -12.98 2.51 6.70
C PRO A 126 -12.94 1.11 7.32
N LEU A 127 -13.01 1.06 8.64
CA LEU A 127 -13.05 -0.14 9.47
C LEU A 127 -14.25 -0.06 10.41
N LEU A 128 -15.11 -1.08 10.37
CA LEU A 128 -16.21 -1.28 11.30
C LEU A 128 -15.90 -2.52 12.14
N ASN A 129 -15.99 -2.40 13.46
CA ASN A 129 -15.95 -3.52 14.37
C ASN A 129 -17.16 -3.45 15.32
N GLY A 130 -17.77 -4.60 15.60
CA GLY A 130 -18.84 -4.74 16.57
C GLY A 130 -18.66 -6.03 17.33
N ALA A 131 -18.93 -6.00 18.65
CA ALA A 131 -18.82 -7.17 19.48
C ALA A 131 -19.97 -7.27 20.48
N LEU A 132 -20.36 -8.51 20.76
CA LEU A 132 -21.23 -8.89 21.85
C LEU A 132 -20.46 -9.81 22.80
N PHE A 133 -20.50 -9.54 24.09
CA PHE A 133 -19.78 -10.38 25.06
C PHE A 133 -20.58 -10.63 26.32
N HIS A 134 -20.34 -11.79 26.89
CA HIS A 134 -20.84 -12.19 28.20
C HIS A 134 -19.77 -12.93 28.98
N GLN A 135 -19.67 -12.64 30.27
CA GLN A 135 -18.80 -13.35 31.21
C GLN A 135 -19.55 -13.60 32.49
N SER A 136 -19.47 -14.82 33.01
CA SER A 136 -19.94 -15.22 34.33
C SER A 136 -18.81 -15.70 35.21
N THR A 137 -18.76 -15.25 36.44
CA THR A 137 -17.82 -15.70 37.48
C THR A 137 -18.59 -16.28 38.64
N PHE A 138 -18.31 -17.51 39.01
CA PHE A 138 -18.86 -18.22 40.15
C PHE A 138 -17.78 -18.25 41.24
N ARG A 139 -18.12 -17.73 42.42
CA ARG A 139 -17.23 -17.69 43.59
C ARG A 139 -17.61 -18.74 44.60
N ASP A 140 -16.65 -19.17 45.42
CA ASP A 140 -16.80 -20.16 46.49
C ASP A 140 -17.45 -21.44 45.96
N LEU A 141 -16.94 -21.95 44.85
CA LEU A 141 -17.39 -23.18 44.21
C LEU A 141 -17.25 -24.36 45.16
N PHE A 142 -18.26 -25.22 45.18
CA PHE A 142 -18.31 -26.40 46.04
C PHE A 142 -18.14 -26.12 47.53
N GLY A 143 -18.40 -24.86 47.99
CA GLY A 143 -18.19 -24.45 49.38
C GLY A 143 -16.74 -24.16 49.74
N LEU A 144 -15.83 -24.18 48.81
CA LEU A 144 -14.41 -23.84 49.02
C LEU A 144 -14.21 -22.33 48.89
N THR A 145 -13.97 -21.68 50.04
CA THR A 145 -13.74 -20.23 50.09
C THR A 145 -12.50 -19.84 49.27
N GLY A 146 -12.66 -18.89 48.38
CA GLY A 146 -11.59 -18.38 47.53
C GLY A 146 -11.44 -19.12 46.20
N LEU A 147 -12.12 -20.26 45.98
CA LEU A 147 -12.15 -20.92 44.67
C LEU A 147 -13.20 -20.24 43.78
N SER A 148 -12.74 -19.72 42.63
CA SER A 148 -13.63 -19.11 41.65
C SER A 148 -13.43 -19.72 40.28
N PHE A 149 -14.49 -19.73 39.47
CA PHE A 149 -14.46 -20.13 38.07
C PHE A 149 -15.10 -19.06 37.20
N THR A 150 -14.43 -18.66 36.15
CA THR A 150 -14.93 -17.70 35.19
C THR A 150 -15.05 -18.34 33.82
N ALA A 151 -16.22 -18.19 33.21
CA ALA A 151 -16.46 -18.53 31.82
C ALA A 151 -17.00 -17.31 31.05
N GLY A 152 -16.54 -17.10 29.89
CA GLY A 152 -16.97 -16.00 29.04
C GLY A 152 -16.96 -16.36 27.56
N LEU A 153 -17.74 -15.61 26.81
CA LEU A 153 -17.85 -15.74 25.37
C LEU A 153 -17.93 -14.33 24.76
N ARG A 154 -17.21 -14.12 23.68
CA ARG A 154 -17.27 -12.90 22.88
C ARG A 154 -17.42 -13.25 21.41
N LEU A 155 -18.39 -12.62 20.76
CA LEU A 155 -18.60 -12.69 19.33
C LEU A 155 -18.17 -11.34 18.76
N ASP A 156 -17.15 -11.36 17.90
CA ASP A 156 -16.64 -10.19 17.18
C ASP A 156 -17.01 -10.28 15.71
N TYR A 157 -17.46 -9.17 15.16
CA TYR A 157 -17.61 -8.95 13.74
C TYR A 157 -16.75 -7.77 13.32
N GLU A 158 -15.95 -7.96 12.28
CA GLU A 158 -15.12 -6.91 11.71
C GLU A 158 -15.35 -6.84 10.21
N LYS A 159 -15.50 -5.63 9.69
CA LYS A 159 -15.56 -5.35 8.26
C LYS A 159 -14.60 -4.23 7.92
N MET A 160 -13.65 -4.54 7.05
CA MET A 160 -12.68 -3.59 6.49
C MET A 160 -12.92 -3.43 4.99
N LYS A 161 -12.90 -2.19 4.53
CA LYS A 161 -12.88 -1.88 3.11
C LYS A 161 -11.66 -0.99 2.84
N MET A 162 -10.91 -1.30 1.80
CA MET A 162 -9.84 -0.43 1.29
C MET A 162 -10.18 -0.03 -0.13
N THR A 163 -10.31 1.26 -0.37
CA THR A 163 -10.38 1.83 -1.72
C THR A 163 -9.05 2.49 -2.02
N TYR A 164 -8.50 2.22 -3.19
CA TYR A 164 -7.22 2.78 -3.60
C TYR A 164 -7.34 3.47 -4.96
N ASP A 165 -6.56 4.54 -5.11
CA ASP A 165 -6.35 5.27 -6.35
C ASP A 165 -4.87 5.65 -6.42
N SER A 166 -4.15 5.02 -7.35
CA SER A 166 -2.73 5.23 -7.58
C SER A 166 -2.49 5.53 -9.05
N GLY A 167 -1.60 6.46 -9.34
CA GLY A 167 -1.33 6.83 -10.72
C GLY A 167 0.02 7.51 -10.88
N THR A 168 0.53 7.42 -12.10
CA THR A 168 1.75 8.09 -12.51
C THR A 168 1.67 8.51 -13.97
N ALA A 169 2.43 9.52 -14.34
CA ALA A 169 2.67 9.91 -15.71
C ALA A 169 4.19 9.93 -15.94
N MET A 170 4.65 9.15 -16.89
CA MET A 170 6.07 9.05 -17.22
C MET A 170 6.31 9.47 -18.66
N ASP A 171 7.23 10.42 -18.84
CA ASP A 171 7.69 10.83 -20.14
C ASP A 171 8.87 9.96 -20.58
N TYR A 172 8.86 9.59 -21.85
CA TYR A 172 9.90 8.83 -22.50
C TYR A 172 10.39 9.59 -23.73
N THR A 173 11.67 9.49 -24.00
CA THR A 173 12.23 9.87 -25.29
C THR A 173 12.59 8.59 -26.04
N VAL A 174 11.95 8.40 -27.17
CA VAL A 174 12.18 7.26 -28.07
C VAL A 174 12.77 7.75 -29.38
N GLY A 175 13.69 6.97 -29.94
CA GLY A 175 14.29 7.29 -31.22
C GLY A 175 14.90 6.05 -31.87
N ILE A 176 15.13 6.12 -33.19
CA ILE A 176 15.83 5.08 -33.95
C ILE A 176 16.81 5.78 -34.91
N LYS A 177 18.10 5.51 -34.76
CA LYS A 177 19.13 5.92 -35.70
C LYS A 177 19.53 4.72 -36.53
N GLY A 178 19.82 4.96 -37.76
CA GLY A 178 20.41 3.98 -38.68
C GLY A 178 21.86 4.38 -39.04
N GLU A 179 22.72 3.40 -39.19
CA GLU A 179 24.09 3.58 -39.67
C GLU A 179 24.35 2.59 -40.79
N MET A 180 24.72 3.09 -41.96
CA MET A 180 25.24 2.23 -43.02
C MET A 180 26.70 1.91 -42.74
N VAL A 181 27.06 0.64 -42.75
CA VAL A 181 28.41 0.18 -42.44
C VAL A 181 29.00 -0.60 -43.59
N ARG A 182 30.32 -0.46 -43.77
CA ARG A 182 31.11 -1.23 -44.72
C ARG A 182 32.43 -1.68 -44.07
N GLY A 183 32.65 -2.98 -44.03
CA GLY A 183 33.82 -3.54 -43.35
C GLY A 183 33.93 -3.18 -41.88
N GLY A 184 32.77 -2.99 -41.19
CA GLY A 184 32.71 -2.59 -39.79
C GLY A 184 32.82 -1.11 -39.50
N GLN A 185 33.04 -0.27 -40.54
CA GLN A 185 33.11 1.19 -40.39
C GLN A 185 31.79 1.85 -40.82
N VAL A 186 31.35 2.85 -40.03
CA VAL A 186 30.19 3.67 -40.39
C VAL A 186 30.55 4.57 -41.54
N ILE A 187 29.83 4.44 -42.67
CA ILE A 187 30.03 5.26 -43.87
C ILE A 187 28.96 6.34 -44.04
N LYS A 188 27.78 6.15 -43.41
CA LYS A 188 26.68 7.10 -43.49
C LYS A 188 25.71 6.90 -42.37
N GLU A 189 25.25 7.97 -41.71
CA GLU A 189 24.10 7.98 -40.85
C GLU A 189 22.80 8.04 -41.65
N ILE A 190 21.81 7.24 -41.27
CA ILE A 190 20.50 7.19 -41.90
C ILE A 190 19.49 7.66 -40.87
N PRO A 191 18.81 8.79 -41.05
CA PRO A 191 17.73 9.19 -40.18
C PRO A 191 16.54 8.25 -40.37
N MET A 192 16.18 7.49 -39.32
CA MET A 192 15.03 6.55 -39.34
C MET A 192 13.85 7.16 -38.60
N MET A 193 13.96 7.34 -37.29
CA MET A 193 12.97 7.97 -36.47
C MET A 193 13.63 8.99 -35.54
N PRO A 194 13.29 10.29 -35.66
CA PRO A 194 13.86 11.32 -34.79
C PRO A 194 13.44 11.04 -33.35
N GLU A 195 14.25 11.51 -32.40
CA GLU A 195 13.89 11.44 -31.00
C GLU A 195 12.57 12.17 -30.77
N THR A 196 11.59 11.43 -30.23
CA THR A 196 10.22 11.89 -30.00
C THR A 196 9.86 11.66 -28.54
N ALA A 197 9.27 12.66 -27.91
CA ALA A 197 8.76 12.54 -26.57
C ALA A 197 7.38 11.87 -26.58
N LEU A 198 7.17 10.91 -25.69
CA LEU A 198 5.92 10.21 -25.45
C LEU A 198 5.62 10.25 -23.97
N THR A 199 4.37 10.53 -23.60
CA THR A 199 3.91 10.43 -22.23
C THR A 199 3.03 9.18 -22.05
N VAL A 200 3.40 8.32 -21.13
CA VAL A 200 2.61 7.15 -20.74
C VAL A 200 2.00 7.42 -19.37
N GLN A 201 0.69 7.39 -19.33
CA GLN A 201 -0.07 7.51 -18.07
C GLN A 201 -0.58 6.15 -17.61
N SER A 202 -0.39 5.86 -16.34
CA SER A 202 -0.93 4.66 -15.71
C SER A 202 -1.75 5.07 -14.50
N ARG A 203 -2.94 4.50 -14.36
CA ARG A 203 -3.81 4.70 -13.22
C ARG A 203 -4.41 3.37 -12.79
N TYR A 204 -4.29 3.07 -11.51
CA TYR A 204 -4.84 1.88 -10.86
C TYR A 204 -5.79 2.32 -9.77
N HIS A 205 -7.04 1.91 -9.87
CA HIS A 205 -8.04 2.19 -8.85
C HIS A 205 -8.88 0.94 -8.62
N GLY A 206 -9.37 0.79 -7.41
CA GLY A 206 -10.20 -0.34 -7.06
C GLY A 206 -10.59 -0.32 -5.60
N SER A 207 -11.29 -1.37 -5.19
CA SER A 207 -11.61 -1.60 -3.78
C SER A 207 -11.49 -3.07 -3.43
N ILE A 208 -11.05 -3.31 -2.20
CA ILE A 208 -10.97 -4.63 -1.57
C ILE A 208 -11.76 -4.53 -0.29
N ASP A 209 -12.68 -5.46 -0.06
CA ASP A 209 -13.41 -5.58 1.21
C ASP A 209 -13.24 -6.99 1.76
N LYS A 210 -13.19 -7.06 3.09
CA LYS A 210 -13.12 -8.29 3.86
C LYS A 210 -13.92 -8.13 5.13
N ASP A 211 -14.57 -9.19 5.52
CA ASP A 211 -15.27 -9.31 6.79
C ASP A 211 -14.89 -10.59 7.51
N TYR A 212 -14.95 -10.53 8.83
CA TYR A 212 -14.61 -11.63 9.71
C TYR A 212 -15.64 -11.72 10.82
N LEU A 213 -16.05 -12.95 11.14
CA LEU A 213 -16.84 -13.26 12.31
C LEU A 213 -16.02 -14.22 13.18
N GLN A 214 -15.79 -13.88 14.43
CA GLN A 214 -14.94 -14.66 15.32
C GLN A 214 -15.60 -14.87 16.68
N LEU A 215 -15.54 -16.10 17.16
CA LEU A 215 -16.01 -16.48 18.47
C LEU A 215 -14.82 -16.73 19.40
N LEU A 216 -14.76 -16.00 20.51
CA LEU A 216 -13.64 -16.01 21.45
C LEU A 216 -14.11 -16.51 22.82
N PRO A 217 -13.85 -17.79 23.18
CA PRO A 217 -14.11 -18.30 24.52
C PRO A 217 -13.02 -17.85 25.50
N LYS A 218 -13.45 -17.67 26.78
CA LYS A 218 -12.55 -17.35 27.89
C LYS A 218 -12.87 -18.27 29.06
N PHE A 219 -11.80 -18.82 29.68
CA PHE A 219 -11.87 -19.60 30.90
C PHE A 219 -10.77 -19.15 31.86
N ALA A 220 -11.08 -19.04 33.15
CA ALA A 220 -10.14 -18.70 34.21
C ALA A 220 -10.60 -19.26 35.57
#